data_8532617a05578240396159e35d30312b
#
_entry.id   8532617a05578240396159e35d30312b
#
_cell.length_a   1.000
_cell.length_b   1.000
_cell.length_c   1.000
_cell.angle_alpha   90.00
_cell.angle_beta   90.00
_cell.angle_gamma   90.00
#
_symmetry.space_group_name_H-M   'P 1'
#
loop_
_entity.id
_entity.type
_entity.pdbx_description
1 polymer ?
#
loop_
_entity_poly.entity_id
_entity_poly.type
_entity_poly.pdbx_seq_one_letter_code
_entity_poly.pdbx_strand_id
1 'polypeptide(L)'
;MTTDLITRLEKIVGPRFVSGAAEERYLYSMDQGTMPPSEPDVVVMPANTEEVQQIVRLANELTVPIVPMGAGLVLSGLTRALRGGIIVDMKRMNHIIEVNPQSRYAVIEGGAAQGMLKSHLKKHHPQLKHSMPDAPPIATLAGNICIHGSGHLSVLGGSHSDMLTGMEVVLPSGVIVRTGSCSVAGEWFGRSPLPDLSGLFLGWSGTTGIVTKLGIKLFPSYKHKDVLVFVAEDADTMPDMISKLTSTQVAEDMTPWMTPKPDWARGFLHINIAYGAHTKKELTFKRNLLQASVREY
;
A
#
# COMPACT_ATOMS: atom_id res chain seq x y z
N MET A 1 0.88 -10.41 34.37
CA MET A 1 1.62 -9.99 33.17
C MET A 1 0.72 -9.22 32.21
N THR A 2 -0.37 -9.80 31.71
CA THR A 2 -1.28 -9.10 30.75
C THR A 2 -1.95 -7.85 31.32
N THR A 3 -2.41 -7.86 32.56
CA THR A 3 -3.04 -6.71 33.23
C THR A 3 -2.07 -5.53 33.39
N ASP A 4 -0.81 -5.80 33.76
CA ASP A 4 0.23 -4.75 33.85
C ASP A 4 0.56 -4.17 32.47
N LEU A 5 0.67 -5.00 31.45
CA LEU A 5 0.87 -4.57 30.06
C LEU A 5 -0.25 -3.62 29.59
N ILE A 6 -1.51 -4.02 29.80
CA ILE A 6 -2.67 -3.19 29.42
C ILE A 6 -2.63 -1.84 30.14
N THR A 7 -2.43 -1.83 31.46
CA THR A 7 -2.39 -0.59 32.25
C THR A 7 -1.26 0.35 31.80
N ARG A 8 -0.12 -0.19 31.40
CA ARG A 8 1.01 0.60 30.90
C ARG A 8 0.76 1.13 29.48
N LEU A 9 0.14 0.35 28.63
CA LEU A 9 -0.30 0.79 27.28
C LEU A 9 -1.37 1.89 27.36
N GLU A 10 -2.33 1.76 28.30
CA GLU A 10 -3.35 2.79 28.55
C GLU A 10 -2.76 4.14 28.97
N LYS A 11 -1.63 4.15 29.68
CA LYS A 11 -0.90 5.38 30.02
C LYS A 11 -0.26 6.05 28.80
N ILE A 12 0.04 5.27 27.74
CA ILE A 12 0.66 5.78 26.52
C ILE A 12 -0.40 6.35 25.58
N VAL A 13 -1.45 5.59 25.26
CA VAL A 13 -2.41 5.95 24.19
C VAL A 13 -3.79 6.32 24.71
N GLY A 14 -4.04 6.17 26.01
CA GLY A 14 -5.34 6.31 26.65
C GLY A 14 -6.17 5.03 26.63
N PRO A 15 -7.05 4.85 27.67
CA PRO A 15 -7.77 3.59 27.90
C PRO A 15 -8.74 3.19 26.77
N ARG A 16 -9.23 4.15 26.00
CA ARG A 16 -10.13 3.89 24.88
C ARG A 16 -9.44 3.23 23.66
N PHE A 17 -8.14 3.19 23.65
CA PHE A 17 -7.32 2.77 22.51
C PHE A 17 -6.44 1.57 22.81
N VAL A 18 -6.76 0.87 23.90
CA VAL A 18 -6.16 -0.41 24.29
C VAL A 18 -7.28 -1.39 24.61
N SER A 19 -7.19 -2.57 24.08
CA SER A 19 -8.15 -3.64 24.42
C SER A 19 -7.47 -4.99 24.56
N GLY A 20 -7.78 -5.66 25.67
CA GLY A 20 -7.47 -7.08 25.92
C GLY A 20 -8.74 -7.92 25.98
N ALA A 21 -9.92 -7.38 25.61
CA ALA A 21 -11.18 -8.10 25.61
C ALA A 21 -11.14 -9.26 24.60
N ALA A 22 -11.74 -10.40 24.95
CA ALA A 22 -11.72 -11.61 24.13
C ALA A 22 -12.32 -11.39 22.74
N GLU A 23 -13.39 -10.61 22.64
CA GLU A 23 -14.07 -10.30 21.40
C GLU A 23 -13.16 -9.48 20.46
N GLU A 24 -12.47 -8.47 20.99
CA GLU A 24 -11.52 -7.66 20.24
C GLU A 24 -10.33 -8.51 19.77
N ARG A 25 -9.72 -9.29 20.67
CA ARG A 25 -8.61 -10.19 20.33
C ARG A 25 -8.99 -11.18 19.24
N TYR A 26 -10.21 -11.72 19.28
CA TYR A 26 -10.71 -12.59 18.22
C TYR A 26 -10.82 -11.88 16.86
N LEU A 27 -11.31 -10.64 16.81
CA LEU A 27 -11.39 -9.84 15.57
C LEU A 27 -10.00 -9.62 14.95
N TYR A 28 -8.96 -9.49 15.76
CA TYR A 28 -7.58 -9.31 15.33
C TYR A 28 -6.78 -10.61 15.18
N SER A 29 -7.40 -11.77 15.40
CA SER A 29 -6.73 -13.07 15.27
C SER A 29 -6.54 -13.54 13.83
N MET A 30 -7.22 -12.91 12.87
CA MET A 30 -7.29 -13.31 11.47
C MET A 30 -6.93 -12.16 10.54
N ASP A 31 -6.48 -12.49 9.34
CA ASP A 31 -6.46 -11.59 8.18
C ASP A 31 -7.44 -12.13 7.11
N GLN A 32 -7.30 -11.69 5.86
CA GLN A 32 -8.16 -12.14 4.76
C GLN A 32 -7.70 -13.48 4.14
N GLY A 33 -6.63 -14.07 4.66
CA GLY A 33 -6.09 -15.35 4.21
C GLY A 33 -6.83 -16.55 4.82
N THR A 34 -6.37 -17.73 4.44
CA THR A 34 -6.94 -19.02 4.90
C THR A 34 -6.20 -19.63 6.09
N MET A 35 -5.26 -18.91 6.66
CA MET A 35 -4.46 -19.40 7.77
C MET A 35 -5.30 -19.46 9.07
N PRO A 36 -5.06 -20.46 9.97
CA PRO A 36 -5.81 -20.57 11.22
C PRO A 36 -5.70 -19.31 12.09
N PRO A 37 -6.72 -18.95 12.88
CA PRO A 37 -6.67 -17.82 13.81
C PRO A 37 -5.49 -17.89 14.77
N SER A 38 -4.95 -16.71 15.16
CA SER A 38 -3.91 -16.59 16.18
C SER A 38 -4.14 -15.30 16.98
N GLU A 39 -4.63 -15.44 18.22
CA GLU A 39 -5.03 -14.30 19.04
C GLU A 39 -3.83 -13.53 19.59
N PRO A 40 -3.84 -12.19 19.55
CA PRO A 40 -2.91 -11.35 20.31
C PRO A 40 -3.23 -11.38 21.81
N ASP A 41 -2.31 -10.91 22.64
CA ASP A 41 -2.59 -10.64 24.05
C ASP A 41 -3.34 -9.33 24.24
N VAL A 42 -3.06 -8.33 23.39
CA VAL A 42 -3.64 -7.00 23.45
C VAL A 42 -3.58 -6.31 22.08
N VAL A 43 -4.55 -5.44 21.82
CA VAL A 43 -4.58 -4.54 20.67
C VAL A 43 -4.40 -3.11 21.16
N VAL A 44 -3.54 -2.32 20.50
CA VAL A 44 -3.29 -0.92 20.81
C VAL A 44 -3.33 -0.06 19.55
N MET A 45 -3.92 1.13 19.66
CA MET A 45 -4.10 2.07 18.54
C MET A 45 -3.38 3.39 18.84
N PRO A 46 -2.13 3.58 18.41
CA PRO A 46 -1.40 4.84 18.58
C PRO A 46 -1.95 5.95 17.66
N ALA A 47 -1.80 7.21 18.10
CA ALA A 47 -2.20 8.39 17.35
C ALA A 47 -1.03 9.14 16.69
N ASN A 48 0.20 8.85 17.10
CA ASN A 48 1.40 9.57 16.63
C ASN A 48 2.65 8.69 16.77
N THR A 49 3.76 9.17 16.19
CA THR A 49 5.05 8.46 16.18
C THR A 49 5.61 8.26 17.58
N GLU A 50 5.41 9.22 18.47
CA GLU A 50 5.90 9.18 19.85
C GLU A 50 5.21 8.08 20.68
N GLU A 51 3.91 7.88 20.48
CA GLU A 51 3.17 6.77 21.08
C GLU A 51 3.66 5.42 20.55
N VAL A 52 3.90 5.29 19.22
CA VAL A 52 4.50 4.08 18.64
C VAL A 52 5.87 3.81 19.25
N GLN A 53 6.71 4.83 19.41
CA GLN A 53 8.03 4.70 20.04
C GLN A 53 7.93 4.18 21.48
N GLN A 54 7.00 4.72 22.27
CA GLN A 54 6.79 4.29 23.67
C GLN A 54 6.27 2.87 23.74
N ILE A 55 5.38 2.46 22.85
CA ILE A 55 4.89 1.07 22.75
C ILE A 55 6.05 0.12 22.46
N VAL A 56 6.91 0.46 21.47
CA VAL A 56 8.07 -0.38 21.12
C VAL A 56 9.04 -0.50 22.29
N ARG A 57 9.33 0.57 23.01
CA ARG A 57 10.20 0.55 24.19
C ARG A 57 9.62 -0.30 25.33
N LEU A 58 8.31 -0.16 25.56
CA LEU A 58 7.59 -0.97 26.56
C LEU A 58 7.64 -2.46 26.20
N ALA A 59 7.41 -2.79 24.94
CA ALA A 59 7.46 -4.18 24.47
C ALA A 59 8.85 -4.80 24.62
N ASN A 60 9.91 -4.03 24.35
CA ASN A 60 11.29 -4.45 24.59
C ASN A 60 11.56 -4.71 26.08
N GLU A 61 11.15 -3.79 26.95
CA GLU A 61 11.30 -3.93 28.40
C GLU A 61 10.64 -5.22 28.92
N LEU A 62 9.44 -5.51 28.42
CA LEU A 62 8.65 -6.67 28.82
C LEU A 62 8.95 -7.94 28.01
N THR A 63 9.79 -7.85 27.00
CA THR A 63 10.08 -8.94 26.05
C THR A 63 8.79 -9.50 25.41
N VAL A 64 7.89 -8.61 25.00
CA VAL A 64 6.60 -8.94 24.36
C VAL A 64 6.69 -8.70 22.86
N PRO A 65 6.27 -9.66 22.01
CA PRO A 65 6.25 -9.48 20.56
C PRO A 65 5.30 -8.34 20.11
N ILE A 66 5.66 -7.68 19.01
CA ILE A 66 4.81 -6.67 18.34
C ILE A 66 4.48 -7.13 16.92
N VAL A 67 3.24 -6.93 16.51
CA VAL A 67 2.79 -7.08 15.13
C VAL A 67 2.17 -5.77 14.67
N PRO A 68 2.82 -5.00 13.79
CA PRO A 68 2.21 -3.80 13.21
C PRO A 68 1.11 -4.19 12.21
N MET A 69 0.01 -3.47 12.25
CA MET A 69 -1.15 -3.75 11.40
C MET A 69 -1.68 -2.46 10.76
N GLY A 70 -1.83 -2.48 9.43
CA GLY A 70 -2.59 -1.48 8.70
C GLY A 70 -4.08 -1.81 8.67
N ALA A 71 -4.62 -2.17 7.51
CA ALA A 71 -6.03 -2.55 7.37
C ALA A 71 -6.32 -4.04 7.59
N GLY A 72 -5.32 -4.89 7.81
CA GLY A 72 -5.50 -6.34 8.00
C GLY A 72 -5.99 -7.09 6.75
N LEU A 73 -5.77 -6.55 5.55
CA LEU A 73 -6.27 -7.10 4.29
C LEU A 73 -5.27 -8.01 3.57
N VAL A 74 -4.17 -8.35 4.21
CA VAL A 74 -3.18 -9.26 3.64
C VAL A 74 -3.73 -10.71 3.62
N LEU A 75 -3.30 -11.50 2.62
CA LEU A 75 -3.77 -12.86 2.41
C LEU A 75 -2.81 -13.93 2.94
N SER A 76 -1.65 -13.52 3.45
CA SER A 76 -0.52 -14.41 3.76
C SER A 76 -0.25 -14.60 5.26
N GLY A 77 -1.14 -14.13 6.13
CA GLY A 77 -1.00 -14.30 7.57
C GLY A 77 -0.05 -13.31 8.25
N LEU A 78 0.42 -12.25 7.56
CA LEU A 78 1.45 -11.33 8.07
C LEU A 78 1.01 -10.51 9.29
N THR A 79 -0.29 -10.28 9.45
CA THR A 79 -0.82 -9.47 10.58
C THR A 79 -1.27 -10.33 11.77
N ARG A 80 -0.97 -11.62 11.74
CA ARG A 80 -1.36 -12.55 12.81
C ARG A 80 -0.32 -12.61 13.92
N ALA A 81 -0.78 -12.57 15.16
CA ALA A 81 0.06 -12.65 16.35
C ALA A 81 0.43 -14.09 16.70
N LEU A 82 1.30 -14.74 15.90
CA LEU A 82 1.66 -16.16 16.03
C LEU A 82 2.25 -16.55 17.39
N ARG A 83 2.71 -15.58 18.16
CA ARG A 83 3.29 -15.77 19.50
C ARG A 83 2.58 -14.93 20.56
N GLY A 84 1.30 -14.59 20.33
CA GLY A 84 0.62 -13.60 21.16
C GLY A 84 1.24 -12.21 20.98
N GLY A 85 1.26 -11.42 22.04
CA GLY A 85 1.88 -10.11 22.05
C GLY A 85 0.92 -8.98 21.67
N ILE A 86 1.49 -7.88 21.19
CA ILE A 86 0.78 -6.62 20.94
C ILE A 86 0.52 -6.47 19.44
N ILE A 87 -0.74 -6.34 19.03
CA ILE A 87 -1.07 -5.78 17.73
C ILE A 87 -1.09 -4.26 17.83
N VAL A 88 -0.25 -3.60 17.03
CA VAL A 88 -0.20 -2.15 16.90
C VAL A 88 -0.99 -1.76 15.64
N ASP A 89 -2.26 -1.42 15.84
CA ASP A 89 -3.16 -1.01 14.77
C ASP A 89 -2.99 0.47 14.44
N MET A 90 -2.51 0.75 13.25
CA MET A 90 -2.14 2.09 12.79
C MET A 90 -3.33 2.94 12.34
N LYS A 91 -4.57 2.46 12.42
CA LYS A 91 -5.74 3.14 11.82
C LYS A 91 -6.02 4.54 12.35
N ARG A 92 -5.55 4.91 13.55
CA ARG A 92 -5.66 6.29 14.07
C ARG A 92 -4.65 7.25 13.42
N MET A 93 -3.53 6.73 12.92
CA MET A 93 -2.52 7.50 12.20
C MET A 93 -2.88 7.53 10.71
N ASN A 94 -3.91 8.25 10.35
CA ASN A 94 -4.51 8.20 9.01
C ASN A 94 -4.54 9.55 8.28
N HIS A 95 -3.82 10.57 8.76
CA HIS A 95 -3.84 11.89 8.15
C HIS A 95 -3.04 11.94 6.84
N ILE A 96 -3.52 12.78 5.93
CA ILE A 96 -2.76 13.28 4.79
C ILE A 96 -2.09 14.57 5.27
N ILE A 97 -0.77 14.51 5.49
CA ILE A 97 0.00 15.58 6.15
C ILE A 97 0.28 16.72 5.15
N GLU A 98 0.68 16.34 3.93
CA GLU A 98 1.08 17.29 2.90
C GLU A 98 0.76 16.73 1.51
N VAL A 99 0.41 17.62 0.58
CA VAL A 99 0.43 17.34 -0.86
C VAL A 99 1.21 18.45 -1.53
N ASN A 100 2.35 18.11 -2.14
CA ASN A 100 3.15 19.03 -2.91
C ASN A 100 2.91 18.84 -4.42
N PRO A 101 2.12 19.71 -5.07
CA PRO A 101 1.79 19.55 -6.48
C PRO A 101 2.94 19.87 -7.43
N GLN A 102 3.92 20.66 -7.02
CA GLN A 102 5.08 21.03 -7.84
C GLN A 102 6.07 19.88 -7.91
N SER A 103 6.46 19.33 -6.77
CA SER A 103 7.37 18.17 -6.68
C SER A 103 6.64 16.84 -6.81
N ARG A 104 5.31 16.85 -6.88
CA ARG A 104 4.44 15.68 -7.10
C ARG A 104 4.67 14.56 -6.10
N TYR A 105 4.56 14.90 -4.81
CA TYR A 105 4.50 13.91 -3.73
C TYR A 105 3.36 14.22 -2.76
N ALA A 106 2.95 13.21 -2.02
CA ALA A 106 2.11 13.36 -0.83
C ALA A 106 2.81 12.73 0.36
N VAL A 107 2.70 13.35 1.52
CA VAL A 107 3.12 12.79 2.81
C VAL A 107 1.89 12.34 3.57
N ILE A 108 1.87 11.09 3.98
CA ILE A 108 0.75 10.48 4.70
C ILE A 108 1.25 9.73 5.93
N GLU A 109 0.36 9.52 6.90
CA GLU A 109 0.61 8.62 8.02
C GLU A 109 0.44 7.15 7.65
N GLY A 110 1.09 6.26 8.43
CA GLY A 110 1.18 4.83 8.15
C GLY A 110 -0.15 4.07 8.07
N GLY A 111 -1.19 4.56 8.73
CA GLY A 111 -2.55 4.01 8.69
C GLY A 111 -3.44 4.63 7.62
N ALA A 112 -2.93 5.56 6.80
CA ALA A 112 -3.74 6.22 5.78
C ALA A 112 -4.19 5.25 4.69
N ALA A 113 -5.50 5.17 4.47
CA ALA A 113 -6.11 4.33 3.45
C ALA A 113 -5.96 4.94 2.05
N GLN A 114 -5.80 4.09 1.03
CA GLN A 114 -5.68 4.52 -0.36
C GLN A 114 -6.89 5.33 -0.85
N GLY A 115 -8.09 4.95 -0.44
CA GLY A 115 -9.33 5.64 -0.80
C GLY A 115 -9.43 7.05 -0.23
N MET A 116 -8.83 7.29 0.95
CA MET A 116 -8.75 8.63 1.54
C MET A 116 -7.86 9.54 0.71
N LEU A 117 -6.65 9.09 0.34
CA LEU A 117 -5.75 9.87 -0.51
C LEU A 117 -6.38 10.13 -1.89
N LYS A 118 -7.02 9.11 -2.51
CA LYS A 118 -7.76 9.29 -3.77
C LYS A 118 -8.83 10.37 -3.67
N SER A 119 -9.63 10.33 -2.62
CA SER A 119 -10.72 11.28 -2.41
C SER A 119 -10.20 12.69 -2.16
N HIS A 120 -9.13 12.81 -1.37
CA HIS A 120 -8.47 14.07 -1.09
C HIS A 120 -7.88 14.70 -2.37
N LEU A 121 -7.13 13.93 -3.16
CA LEU A 121 -6.57 14.39 -4.43
C LEU A 121 -7.68 14.81 -5.40
N LYS A 122 -8.73 14.00 -5.55
CA LYS A 122 -9.86 14.34 -6.43
C LYS A 122 -10.51 15.68 -6.05
N LYS A 123 -10.60 15.97 -4.75
CA LYS A 123 -11.24 17.20 -4.24
C LYS A 123 -10.33 18.43 -4.32
N HIS A 124 -9.06 18.30 -3.96
CA HIS A 124 -8.17 19.43 -3.75
C HIS A 124 -7.07 19.57 -4.81
N HIS A 125 -6.71 18.48 -5.49
CA HIS A 125 -5.65 18.40 -6.50
C HIS A 125 -6.08 17.53 -7.69
N PRO A 126 -7.19 17.87 -8.40
CA PRO A 126 -7.78 17.00 -9.44
C PRO A 126 -6.85 16.71 -10.62
N GLN A 127 -5.79 17.52 -10.80
CA GLN A 127 -4.73 17.32 -11.79
C GLN A 127 -3.73 16.22 -11.40
N LEU A 128 -3.82 15.69 -10.17
CA LEU A 128 -2.91 14.66 -9.65
C LEU A 128 -3.67 13.38 -9.30
N LYS A 129 -2.94 12.27 -9.34
CA LYS A 129 -3.38 10.96 -8.85
C LYS A 129 -2.21 10.22 -8.22
N HIS A 130 -2.49 9.26 -7.35
CA HIS A 130 -1.52 8.26 -6.90
C HIS A 130 -1.78 6.92 -7.59
N SER A 131 -0.81 6.01 -7.55
CA SER A 131 -1.04 4.61 -7.90
C SER A 131 -1.85 3.96 -6.80
N MET A 132 -2.99 3.40 -7.18
CA MET A 132 -3.86 2.70 -6.24
C MET A 132 -3.46 1.23 -6.19
N PRO A 133 -3.22 0.65 -5.00
CA PRO A 133 -3.16 -0.79 -4.83
C PRO A 133 -4.37 -1.50 -5.43
N ASP A 134 -4.14 -2.69 -6.00
CA ASP A 134 -5.23 -3.60 -6.38
C ASP A 134 -5.79 -4.29 -5.13
N ALA A 135 -6.48 -3.48 -4.34
CA ALA A 135 -7.02 -3.82 -3.03
C ALA A 135 -8.22 -2.91 -2.69
N PRO A 136 -9.08 -3.28 -1.73
CA PRO A 136 -10.18 -2.44 -1.30
C PRO A 136 -9.75 -1.01 -0.89
N PRO A 137 -10.63 0.01 -1.03
CA PRO A 137 -10.29 1.40 -0.72
C PRO A 137 -9.79 1.65 0.71
N ILE A 138 -10.09 0.76 1.66
CA ILE A 138 -9.63 0.82 3.05
C ILE A 138 -8.20 0.30 3.24
N ALA A 139 -7.59 -0.36 2.23
CA ALA A 139 -6.21 -0.82 2.31
C ALA A 139 -5.25 0.35 2.54
N THR A 140 -4.30 0.17 3.46
CA THR A 140 -3.29 1.18 3.75
C THR A 140 -2.18 1.18 2.71
N LEU A 141 -1.74 2.37 2.31
CA LEU A 141 -0.63 2.51 1.36
C LEU A 141 0.69 2.03 1.97
N ALA A 142 0.93 2.27 3.25
CA ALA A 142 2.13 1.77 3.94
C ALA A 142 2.23 0.24 3.91
N GLY A 143 1.13 -0.46 4.23
CA GLY A 143 1.10 -1.93 4.19
C GLY A 143 1.41 -2.46 2.80
N ASN A 144 0.82 -1.88 1.76
CA ASN A 144 1.07 -2.30 0.37
C ASN A 144 2.51 -2.01 -0.08
N ILE A 145 3.05 -0.83 0.23
CA ILE A 145 4.44 -0.45 -0.10
C ILE A 145 5.44 -1.38 0.58
N CYS A 146 5.24 -1.70 1.86
CA CYS A 146 6.15 -2.55 2.63
C CYS A 146 6.22 -4.01 2.14
N ILE A 147 5.25 -4.48 1.36
CA ILE A 147 5.26 -5.83 0.77
C ILE A 147 5.56 -5.85 -0.72
N HIS A 148 6.08 -4.77 -1.29
CA HIS A 148 6.28 -4.60 -2.74
C HIS A 148 5.00 -4.83 -3.56
N GLY A 149 3.87 -4.37 -3.05
CA GLY A 149 2.59 -4.51 -3.75
C GLY A 149 2.57 -3.76 -5.08
N SER A 150 1.66 -4.15 -5.95
CA SER A 150 1.40 -3.53 -7.24
C SER A 150 0.00 -2.93 -7.30
N GLY A 151 -0.31 -2.25 -8.39
CA GLY A 151 -1.61 -1.65 -8.66
C GLY A 151 -1.62 -0.86 -9.97
N HIS A 152 -2.57 0.06 -10.08
CA HIS A 152 -2.98 0.69 -11.33
C HIS A 152 -1.90 1.36 -12.17
N LEU A 153 -0.81 1.85 -11.61
CA LEU A 153 0.27 2.49 -12.37
C LEU A 153 1.55 1.65 -12.41
N SER A 154 1.48 0.38 -11.99
CA SER A 154 2.67 -0.47 -11.91
C SER A 154 3.31 -0.77 -13.26
N VAL A 155 2.52 -0.75 -14.34
CA VAL A 155 3.04 -0.90 -15.73
C VAL A 155 4.00 0.24 -16.10
N LEU A 156 3.76 1.46 -15.59
CA LEU A 156 4.57 2.64 -15.89
C LEU A 156 5.63 2.93 -14.82
N GLY A 157 5.32 2.68 -13.57
CA GLY A 157 6.11 3.15 -12.44
C GLY A 157 6.77 2.07 -11.59
N GLY A 158 6.58 0.80 -11.92
CA GLY A 158 7.05 -0.32 -11.11
C GLY A 158 6.12 -0.66 -9.95
N SER A 159 6.61 -1.37 -8.97
CA SER A 159 5.90 -1.67 -7.73
C SER A 159 5.61 -0.41 -6.91
N HIS A 160 4.69 -0.46 -5.96
CA HIS A 160 4.42 0.71 -5.12
C HIS A 160 5.62 1.11 -4.26
N SER A 161 6.53 0.20 -3.95
CA SER A 161 7.81 0.53 -3.31
C SER A 161 8.71 1.42 -4.17
N ASP A 162 8.61 1.35 -5.52
CA ASP A 162 9.34 2.24 -6.43
C ASP A 162 8.75 3.66 -6.45
N MET A 163 7.52 3.78 -5.99
CA MET A 163 6.81 5.07 -5.87
C MET A 163 7.00 5.73 -4.50
N LEU A 164 7.71 5.08 -3.58
CA LEU A 164 8.10 5.65 -2.30
C LEU A 164 9.13 6.77 -2.51
N THR A 165 8.97 7.90 -1.80
CA THR A 165 9.93 9.01 -1.83
C THR A 165 10.74 9.14 -0.54
N GLY A 166 10.29 8.55 0.53
CA GLY A 166 10.93 8.49 1.83
C GLY A 166 9.98 7.96 2.89
N MET A 167 10.49 7.62 4.05
CA MET A 167 9.68 7.15 5.17
C MET A 167 10.25 7.57 6.52
N GLU A 168 9.35 7.64 7.50
CA GLU A 168 9.68 7.73 8.92
C GLU A 168 9.30 6.40 9.57
N VAL A 169 10.24 5.82 10.31
CA VAL A 169 10.12 4.47 10.87
C VAL A 169 10.57 4.47 12.32
N VAL A 170 9.82 3.81 13.17
CA VAL A 170 10.26 3.44 14.52
C VAL A 170 10.95 2.08 14.44
N LEU A 171 12.25 2.05 14.67
CA LEU A 171 13.06 0.82 14.68
C LEU A 171 12.68 -0.08 15.85
N PRO A 172 13.04 -1.38 15.81
CA PRO A 172 12.84 -2.29 16.94
C PRO A 172 13.49 -1.82 18.27
N SER A 173 14.52 -0.97 18.19
CA SER A 173 15.14 -0.33 19.36
C SER A 173 14.32 0.83 19.96
N GLY A 174 13.25 1.27 19.28
CA GLY A 174 12.50 2.47 19.63
C GLY A 174 13.17 3.77 19.13
N VAL A 175 14.19 3.70 18.28
CA VAL A 175 14.77 4.89 17.63
C VAL A 175 13.93 5.26 16.43
N ILE A 176 13.64 6.54 16.26
CA ILE A 176 12.95 7.08 15.08
C ILE A 176 13.99 7.43 14.03
N VAL A 177 13.81 6.92 12.82
CA VAL A 177 14.68 7.21 11.68
C VAL A 177 13.85 7.72 10.50
N ARG A 178 14.49 8.51 9.64
CA ARG A 178 13.94 8.94 8.35
C ARG A 178 14.86 8.53 7.23
N THR A 179 14.28 8.16 6.08
CA THR A 179 15.02 7.79 4.86
C THR A 179 14.56 8.67 3.70
N GLY A 180 15.42 8.82 2.69
CA GLY A 180 15.16 9.70 1.57
C GLY A 180 15.46 11.18 1.89
N SER A 181 14.98 12.08 1.04
CA SER A 181 15.24 13.53 1.15
C SER A 181 14.79 14.13 2.49
N CYS A 182 13.72 13.60 3.09
CA CYS A 182 13.21 14.07 4.39
C CYS A 182 14.13 13.78 5.58
N SER A 183 15.21 13.00 5.40
CA SER A 183 16.22 12.77 6.44
C SER A 183 17.20 13.94 6.60
N VAL A 184 17.32 14.79 5.59
CA VAL A 184 18.28 15.93 5.56
C VAL A 184 17.61 17.27 5.23
N ALA A 185 16.45 17.24 4.58
CA ALA A 185 15.63 18.42 4.26
C ALA A 185 14.21 18.24 4.80
N GLY A 186 13.40 19.28 4.82
CA GLY A 186 11.99 19.18 5.23
C GLY A 186 11.09 18.48 4.19
N GLU A 187 11.55 18.40 2.95
CA GLU A 187 10.78 17.94 1.80
C GLU A 187 10.93 16.43 1.56
N TRP A 188 9.87 15.83 1.02
CA TRP A 188 9.74 14.37 0.78
C TRP A 188 9.76 14.02 -0.71
N PHE A 189 10.60 14.66 -1.52
CA PHE A 189 10.53 14.56 -2.98
C PHE A 189 11.20 13.30 -3.57
N GLY A 190 12.08 12.60 -2.85
CA GLY A 190 12.78 11.45 -3.41
C GLY A 190 13.66 10.69 -2.43
N ARG A 191 14.09 9.49 -2.81
CA ARG A 191 14.99 8.63 -2.02
C ARG A 191 16.45 9.08 -2.09
N SER A 192 16.82 9.85 -3.12
CA SER A 192 18.14 10.50 -3.26
C SER A 192 18.12 11.89 -2.59
N PRO A 193 19.28 12.55 -2.30
CA PRO A 193 20.63 12.19 -2.77
C PRO A 193 21.44 11.27 -1.85
N LEU A 194 20.89 10.85 -0.72
CA LEU A 194 21.59 9.96 0.21
C LEU A 194 21.52 8.51 -0.24
N PRO A 195 22.34 7.60 0.34
CA PRO A 195 22.15 6.18 0.17
C PRO A 195 20.72 5.77 0.49
N ASP A 196 20.11 4.96 -0.37
CA ASP A 196 18.73 4.52 -0.19
C ASP A 196 18.63 3.43 0.88
N LEU A 197 18.40 3.87 2.11
CA LEU A 197 18.16 2.97 3.24
C LEU A 197 16.70 2.49 3.33
N SER A 198 15.81 2.98 2.47
CA SER A 198 14.38 2.57 2.48
C SER A 198 14.24 1.08 2.20
N GLY A 199 15.15 0.48 1.43
CA GLY A 199 15.19 -0.96 1.17
C GLY A 199 15.29 -1.84 2.41
N LEU A 200 15.77 -1.31 3.54
CA LEU A 200 15.80 -2.02 4.82
C LEU A 200 14.41 -2.26 5.41
N PHE A 201 13.38 -1.57 4.91
CA PHE A 201 12.00 -1.64 5.40
C PHE A 201 11.03 -2.20 4.35
N LEU A 202 11.49 -2.44 3.12
CA LEU A 202 10.70 -2.93 2.01
C LEU A 202 10.94 -4.43 1.80
N GLY A 203 9.85 -5.20 1.61
CA GLY A 203 9.94 -6.66 1.46
C GLY A 203 10.14 -7.44 2.77
N TRP A 204 10.37 -6.76 3.89
CA TRP A 204 10.58 -7.37 5.20
C TRP A 204 9.30 -7.54 6.02
N SER A 205 8.14 -7.25 5.42
CA SER A 205 6.82 -7.50 6.01
C SER A 205 6.62 -6.91 7.42
N GLY A 206 7.21 -5.74 7.69
CA GLY A 206 7.10 -5.04 8.97
C GLY A 206 8.02 -5.56 10.08
N THR A 207 8.92 -6.50 9.81
CA THR A 207 9.82 -7.08 10.83
C THR A 207 10.99 -6.18 11.21
N THR A 208 11.30 -5.17 10.40
CA THR A 208 12.45 -4.27 10.58
C THR A 208 12.10 -2.94 11.25
N GLY A 209 10.81 -2.65 11.41
CA GLY A 209 10.33 -1.43 12.06
C GLY A 209 8.86 -1.13 11.73
N ILE A 210 8.31 -0.14 12.42
CA ILE A 210 6.93 0.33 12.22
C ILE A 210 6.97 1.64 11.46
N VAL A 211 6.41 1.65 10.25
CA VAL A 211 6.32 2.85 9.41
C VAL A 211 5.24 3.77 9.95
N THR A 212 5.63 4.97 10.37
CA THR A 212 4.73 5.99 10.92
C THR A 212 4.33 7.05 9.90
N LYS A 213 5.22 7.40 8.97
CA LYS A 213 4.92 8.31 7.85
C LYS A 213 5.62 7.83 6.59
N LEU A 214 5.05 8.17 5.44
CA LEU A 214 5.67 7.91 4.15
C LEU A 214 5.33 9.00 3.13
N GLY A 215 6.29 9.29 2.28
CA GLY A 215 6.14 10.11 1.09
C GLY A 215 5.86 9.23 -0.12
N ILE A 216 4.91 9.63 -0.95
CA ILE A 216 4.45 8.87 -2.11
C ILE A 216 4.50 9.74 -3.35
N LYS A 217 5.04 9.23 -4.46
CA LYS A 217 4.99 9.88 -5.77
C LYS A 217 3.55 10.07 -6.23
N LEU A 218 3.28 11.25 -6.78
CA LEU A 218 2.04 11.58 -7.46
C LEU A 218 2.29 11.70 -8.96
N PHE A 219 1.28 11.35 -9.73
CA PHE A 219 1.31 11.34 -11.19
C PHE A 219 0.28 12.32 -11.74
N PRO A 220 0.48 12.87 -12.93
CA PRO A 220 -0.54 13.66 -13.60
C PRO A 220 -1.83 12.87 -13.81
N SER A 221 -2.97 13.47 -13.52
CA SER A 221 -4.28 12.90 -13.84
C SER A 221 -4.70 13.34 -15.22
N TYR A 222 -5.10 12.40 -16.07
CA TYR A 222 -5.58 12.70 -17.41
C TYR A 222 -7.04 13.17 -17.42
N LYS A 223 -7.34 14.12 -18.31
CA LYS A 223 -8.70 14.65 -18.50
C LYS A 223 -9.61 13.64 -19.21
N HIS A 224 -9.05 12.91 -20.16
CA HIS A 224 -9.75 11.89 -20.93
C HIS A 224 -9.18 10.53 -20.58
N LYS A 225 -10.03 9.56 -20.30
CA LYS A 225 -9.65 8.19 -19.93
C LYS A 225 -10.49 7.22 -20.74
N ASP A 226 -9.91 6.06 -21.01
CA ASP A 226 -10.56 5.01 -21.76
C ASP A 226 -10.03 3.64 -21.32
N VAL A 227 -10.77 2.60 -21.62
CA VAL A 227 -10.40 1.21 -21.38
C VAL A 227 -10.58 0.44 -22.66
N LEU A 228 -9.56 -0.32 -23.05
CA LEU A 228 -9.64 -1.34 -24.11
C LEU A 228 -9.62 -2.72 -23.47
N VAL A 229 -10.40 -3.62 -24.07
CA VAL A 229 -10.41 -5.04 -23.71
C VAL A 229 -9.95 -5.82 -24.93
N PHE A 230 -8.85 -6.52 -24.80
CA PHE A 230 -8.37 -7.44 -25.82
C PHE A 230 -8.70 -8.86 -25.37
N VAL A 231 -9.30 -9.64 -26.27
CA VAL A 231 -9.64 -11.04 -26.02
C VAL A 231 -8.62 -11.91 -26.72
N ALA A 232 -7.97 -12.80 -25.98
CA ALA A 232 -7.09 -13.82 -26.55
C ALA A 232 -7.87 -15.11 -26.78
N GLU A 233 -7.71 -15.71 -27.97
CA GLU A 233 -8.32 -17.01 -28.29
C GLU A 233 -7.61 -18.15 -27.58
N ASP A 234 -6.31 -17.99 -27.33
CA ASP A 234 -5.42 -18.97 -26.74
C ASP A 234 -4.56 -18.37 -25.62
N ALA A 235 -4.30 -19.16 -24.60
CA ALA A 235 -3.41 -18.78 -23.49
C ALA A 235 -1.97 -18.56 -23.97
N ASP A 236 -1.51 -19.28 -24.98
CA ASP A 236 -0.16 -19.22 -25.49
C ASP A 236 0.14 -17.88 -26.21
N THR A 237 -0.88 -17.19 -26.71
CA THR A 237 -0.75 -15.86 -27.34
C THR A 237 -0.66 -14.72 -26.34
N MET A 238 -1.11 -14.91 -25.09
CA MET A 238 -1.16 -13.85 -24.08
C MET A 238 0.20 -13.23 -23.74
N PRO A 239 1.30 -13.99 -23.55
CA PRO A 239 2.59 -13.40 -23.24
C PRO A 239 3.07 -12.43 -24.31
N ASP A 240 2.91 -12.77 -25.58
CA ASP A 240 3.30 -11.94 -26.71
C ASP A 240 2.42 -10.68 -26.81
N MET A 241 1.13 -10.82 -26.64
CA MET A 241 0.20 -9.68 -26.59
C MET A 241 0.58 -8.72 -25.46
N ILE A 242 0.83 -9.23 -24.24
CA ILE A 242 1.26 -8.42 -23.10
C ILE A 242 2.57 -7.70 -23.42
N SER A 243 3.56 -8.41 -23.97
CA SER A 243 4.85 -7.83 -24.34
C SER A 243 4.72 -6.69 -25.35
N LYS A 244 3.91 -6.87 -26.40
CA LYS A 244 3.65 -5.83 -27.42
C LYS A 244 2.89 -4.64 -26.86
N LEU A 245 1.86 -4.88 -26.07
CA LEU A 245 1.06 -3.84 -25.44
C LEU A 245 1.88 -3.00 -24.44
N THR A 246 2.70 -3.65 -23.60
CA THR A 246 3.58 -2.94 -22.66
C THR A 246 4.67 -2.15 -23.37
N SER A 247 5.20 -2.65 -24.49
CA SER A 247 6.21 -1.98 -25.30
C SER A 247 5.73 -0.65 -25.88
N THR A 248 4.42 -0.42 -25.99
CA THR A 248 3.86 0.87 -26.41
C THR A 248 4.04 1.97 -25.37
N GLN A 249 4.25 1.62 -24.09
CA GLN A 249 4.32 2.53 -22.93
C GLN A 249 3.09 3.45 -22.80
N VAL A 250 1.94 3.05 -23.34
CA VAL A 250 0.69 3.81 -23.31
C VAL A 250 -0.19 3.41 -22.12
N ALA A 251 -0.16 2.12 -21.76
CA ALA A 251 -1.00 1.58 -20.70
C ALA A 251 -0.62 2.18 -19.34
N GLU A 252 -1.61 2.69 -18.61
CA GLU A 252 -1.45 3.06 -17.20
C GLU A 252 -1.68 1.87 -16.28
N ASP A 253 -2.61 1.00 -16.68
CA ASP A 253 -2.98 -0.22 -15.99
C ASP A 253 -3.23 -1.32 -17.02
N MET A 254 -2.76 -2.51 -16.71
CA MET A 254 -2.95 -3.69 -17.53
C MET A 254 -3.26 -4.87 -16.63
N THR A 255 -4.46 -5.42 -16.78
CA THR A 255 -4.90 -6.55 -15.98
C THR A 255 -5.33 -7.70 -16.90
N PRO A 256 -4.53 -8.77 -16.98
CA PRO A 256 -4.97 -10.00 -17.62
C PRO A 256 -5.95 -10.74 -16.71
N TRP A 257 -7.04 -11.21 -17.29
CA TRP A 257 -8.06 -11.97 -16.60
C TRP A 257 -8.38 -13.25 -17.35
N MET A 258 -8.65 -14.31 -16.58
CA MET A 258 -9.32 -15.49 -17.08
C MET A 258 -10.70 -15.56 -16.42
N THR A 259 -11.74 -15.42 -17.22
CA THR A 259 -13.10 -15.60 -16.73
C THR A 259 -13.41 -17.10 -16.72
N PRO A 260 -13.60 -17.74 -15.56
CA PRO A 260 -14.03 -19.12 -15.48
C PRO A 260 -15.35 -19.30 -16.24
N LYS A 261 -15.47 -20.38 -16.98
CA LYS A 261 -16.72 -20.75 -17.62
C LYS A 261 -17.33 -21.97 -16.95
N PRO A 262 -18.67 -22.14 -17.06
CA PRO A 262 -19.28 -23.43 -16.88
C PRO A 262 -18.61 -24.47 -17.82
N ASP A 263 -18.55 -25.73 -17.43
CA ASP A 263 -17.85 -26.83 -18.12
C ASP A 263 -18.19 -26.99 -19.62
N TRP A 264 -19.29 -26.39 -20.09
CA TRP A 264 -19.78 -26.44 -21.47
C TRP A 264 -19.32 -25.28 -22.36
N ALA A 265 -18.57 -24.33 -21.82
CA ALA A 265 -18.15 -23.15 -22.58
C ALA A 265 -16.64 -22.82 -22.37
N ARG A 266 -15.89 -22.43 -23.42
CA ARG A 266 -14.47 -22.05 -23.30
C ARG A 266 -14.31 -20.82 -22.43
N GLY A 267 -13.33 -20.77 -21.48
CA GLY A 267 -12.94 -19.60 -20.70
C GLY A 267 -12.47 -18.46 -21.62
N PHE A 268 -12.80 -17.20 -21.29
CA PHE A 268 -12.25 -16.05 -21.98
C PHE A 268 -10.99 -15.60 -21.29
N LEU A 269 -9.92 -15.55 -22.07
CA LEU A 269 -8.72 -14.84 -21.68
C LEU A 269 -8.84 -13.42 -22.23
N HIS A 270 -8.73 -12.43 -21.37
CA HIS A 270 -8.79 -11.04 -21.81
C HIS A 270 -7.82 -10.16 -21.04
N ILE A 271 -7.35 -9.11 -21.68
CA ILE A 271 -6.46 -8.11 -21.12
C ILE A 271 -7.21 -6.79 -21.10
N ASN A 272 -7.48 -6.27 -19.91
CA ASN A 272 -8.02 -4.93 -19.73
C ASN A 272 -6.89 -3.93 -19.66
N ILE A 273 -6.93 -2.90 -20.50
CA ILE A 273 -5.94 -1.84 -20.54
C ILE A 273 -6.63 -0.51 -20.27
N ALA A 274 -6.28 0.13 -19.17
CA ALA A 274 -6.67 1.50 -18.89
C ALA A 274 -5.57 2.46 -19.35
N TYR A 275 -5.96 3.55 -20.00
CA TYR A 275 -5.04 4.59 -20.47
C TYR A 275 -5.71 5.96 -20.44
N GLY A 276 -4.92 7.00 -20.52
CA GLY A 276 -5.45 8.35 -20.48
C GLY A 276 -4.68 9.33 -21.37
N ALA A 277 -5.29 10.51 -21.57
CA ALA A 277 -4.74 11.57 -22.40
C ALA A 277 -5.22 12.96 -21.94
N HIS A 278 -4.49 13.99 -22.30
CA HIS A 278 -4.88 15.37 -22.03
C HIS A 278 -5.87 15.90 -23.09
N THR A 279 -5.87 15.34 -24.30
CA THR A 279 -6.75 15.71 -25.41
C THR A 279 -7.43 14.48 -26.02
N LYS A 280 -8.59 14.71 -26.69
CA LYS A 280 -9.28 13.64 -27.42
C LYS A 280 -8.45 13.10 -28.59
N LYS A 281 -7.68 13.97 -29.27
CA LYS A 281 -6.80 13.57 -30.37
C LYS A 281 -5.70 12.62 -29.89
N GLU A 282 -5.07 12.95 -28.77
CA GLU A 282 -4.09 12.09 -28.12
C GLU A 282 -4.69 10.75 -27.68
N LEU A 283 -5.91 10.76 -27.09
CA LEU A 283 -6.59 9.54 -26.69
C LEU A 283 -6.85 8.61 -27.89
N THR A 284 -7.32 9.17 -29.01
CA THR A 284 -7.53 8.41 -30.26
C THR A 284 -6.24 7.84 -30.81
N PHE A 285 -5.15 8.63 -30.80
CA PHE A 285 -3.84 8.15 -31.24
C PHE A 285 -3.36 6.96 -30.37
N LYS A 286 -3.44 7.08 -29.04
CA LYS A 286 -3.08 6.00 -28.11
C LYS A 286 -3.93 4.74 -28.32
N ARG A 287 -5.23 4.89 -28.54
CA ARG A 287 -6.12 3.79 -28.87
C ARG A 287 -5.65 3.05 -30.12
N ASN A 288 -5.42 3.80 -31.21
CA ASN A 288 -4.99 3.22 -32.49
C ASN A 288 -3.63 2.50 -32.37
N LEU A 289 -2.71 3.06 -31.58
CA LEU A 289 -1.41 2.45 -31.31
C LEU A 289 -1.55 1.10 -30.58
N LEU A 290 -2.35 1.05 -29.50
CA LEU A 290 -2.63 -0.19 -28.77
C LEU A 290 -3.28 -1.25 -29.68
N GLN A 291 -4.27 -0.87 -30.48
CA GLN A 291 -4.94 -1.79 -31.41
C GLN A 291 -4.00 -2.28 -32.52
N ALA A 292 -3.12 -1.41 -33.02
CA ALA A 292 -2.16 -1.77 -34.07
C ALA A 292 -1.07 -2.73 -33.56
N SER A 293 -0.67 -2.61 -32.29
CA SER A 293 0.41 -3.43 -31.71
C SER A 293 0.06 -4.91 -31.59
N VAL A 294 -1.23 -5.26 -31.57
CA VAL A 294 -1.73 -6.65 -31.44
C VAL A 294 -2.67 -7.06 -32.58
N ARG A 295 -2.55 -6.41 -33.73
CA ARG A 295 -3.45 -6.65 -34.89
C ARG A 295 -3.34 -8.07 -35.49
N GLU A 296 -2.22 -8.75 -35.28
CA GLU A 296 -1.95 -10.07 -35.79
C GLU A 296 -2.54 -11.20 -34.94
N TYR A 297 -3.09 -10.88 -33.79
CA TYR A 297 -3.81 -11.76 -32.89
C TYR A 297 -5.30 -11.49 -32.98
#